data_55bc743a54ad859579069325d3362782
#
_entry.id   55bc743a54ad859579069325d3362782
#
_cell.length_a   1.000
_cell.length_b   1.000
_cell.length_c   1.000
_cell.angle_alpha   90.00
_cell.angle_beta   90.00
_cell.angle_gamma   90.00
#
_symmetry.space_group_name_H-M   'P 1'
#
loop_
_entity.id
_entity.type
_entity.pdbx_description
1 polymer ?
#
loop_
_entity_poly.entity_id
_entity_poly.type
_entity_poly.pdbx_seq_one_letter_code
_entity_poly.pdbx_strand_id
1 'polypeptide(L)'
;MTPALQITQGALGFGGRTLWRELDLSVRPGEFLAVLGSNGSGKTSLLRAILGLQPLDAGTIQIDGMPARRGNRAVGYIPQQKLVQPGTPLRGRDLVTLGVNGHRFGVPITSRAERAQVAALLESVGATAYADRPI
;
A
#
# COMPACT_ATOMS: atom_id res chain seq x y z
N MET A 1 4.66 -23.38 1.51
CA MET A 1 3.77 -22.20 1.65
C MET A 1 4.36 -21.08 0.81
N THR A 2 3.57 -20.46 -0.05
CA THR A 2 4.00 -19.32 -0.87
C THR A 2 4.24 -18.11 0.03
N PRO A 3 5.38 -17.39 -0.08
CA PRO A 3 5.61 -16.15 0.65
C PRO A 3 4.59 -15.07 0.26
N ALA A 4 4.19 -14.23 1.20
CA ALA A 4 3.36 -13.06 0.93
C ALA A 4 4.14 -12.01 0.10
N LEU A 5 5.46 -11.89 0.35
CA LEU A 5 6.37 -11.08 -0.44
C LEU A 5 7.67 -11.87 -0.67
N GLN A 6 8.13 -11.90 -1.91
CA GLN A 6 9.43 -12.46 -2.29
C GLN A 6 10.16 -11.46 -3.17
N ILE A 7 11.39 -11.12 -2.82
CA ILE A 7 12.34 -10.40 -3.67
C ILE A 7 13.52 -11.35 -3.93
N THR A 8 13.92 -11.47 -5.18
CA THR A 8 15.04 -12.34 -5.57
C THR A 8 16.04 -11.52 -6.37
N GLN A 9 17.28 -11.47 -5.89
CA GLN A 9 18.43 -10.78 -6.50
C GLN A 9 18.07 -9.34 -6.92
N GLY A 10 17.28 -8.65 -6.08
CA GLY A 10 16.79 -7.31 -6.35
C GLY A 10 17.90 -6.28 -6.35
N ALA A 11 17.93 -5.40 -7.36
CA ALA A 11 18.80 -4.24 -7.39
C ALA A 11 18.03 -3.00 -7.80
N LEU A 12 18.39 -1.88 -7.20
CA LEU A 12 17.78 -0.59 -7.49
C LEU A 12 18.78 0.55 -7.31
N GLY A 13 18.79 1.46 -8.27
CA GLY A 13 19.53 2.71 -8.23
C GLY A 13 18.64 3.92 -8.46
N PHE A 14 19.17 5.07 -8.19
CA PHE A 14 18.54 6.35 -8.47
C PHE A 14 19.59 7.43 -8.75
N GLY A 15 19.45 8.17 -9.86
CA GLY A 15 20.34 9.25 -10.23
C GLY A 15 21.82 8.82 -10.37
N GLY A 16 22.09 7.65 -10.92
CA GLY A 16 23.43 7.09 -11.09
C GLY A 16 24.05 6.51 -9.81
N ARG A 17 23.33 6.52 -8.69
CA ARG A 17 23.75 5.91 -7.41
C ARG A 17 23.01 4.63 -7.16
N THR A 18 23.71 3.55 -6.87
CA THR A 18 23.10 2.30 -6.38
C THR A 18 22.59 2.51 -4.95
N LEU A 19 21.31 2.25 -4.74
CA LEU A 19 20.69 2.28 -3.41
C LEU A 19 20.92 0.95 -2.69
N TRP A 20 20.66 -0.16 -3.39
CA TRP A 20 20.89 -1.52 -2.91
C TRP A 20 20.98 -2.49 -4.10
N ARG A 21 21.62 -3.63 -3.89
CA ARG A 21 21.82 -4.72 -4.86
C ARG A 21 21.81 -6.06 -4.15
N GLU A 22 21.61 -7.12 -4.93
CA GLU A 22 21.62 -8.51 -4.44
C GLU A 22 20.67 -8.69 -3.24
N LEU A 23 19.51 -7.96 -3.26
CA LEU A 23 18.55 -8.05 -2.18
C LEU A 23 17.71 -9.29 -2.36
N ASP A 24 17.88 -10.23 -1.44
CA ASP A 24 17.00 -11.38 -1.26
C ASP A 24 16.17 -11.17 0.01
N LEU A 25 14.86 -11.21 -0.12
CA LEU A 25 13.92 -10.99 0.97
C LEU A 25 12.70 -11.90 0.80
N SER A 26 12.32 -12.59 1.85
CA SER A 26 11.11 -13.40 1.88
C SER A 26 10.32 -13.08 3.14
N VAL A 27 9.05 -12.74 2.99
CA VAL A 27 8.11 -12.47 4.09
C VAL A 27 6.95 -13.46 3.98
N ARG A 28 6.70 -14.23 5.03
CA ARG A 28 5.60 -15.20 5.08
C ARG A 28 4.30 -14.54 5.51
N PRO A 29 3.16 -15.14 5.22
CA PRO A 29 1.89 -14.69 5.79
C PRO A 29 1.97 -14.62 7.33
N GLY A 30 1.49 -13.52 7.91
CA GLY A 30 1.51 -13.28 9.36
C GLY A 30 2.82 -12.76 9.92
N GLU A 31 3.89 -12.63 9.11
CA GLU A 31 5.15 -12.02 9.57
C GLU A 31 5.07 -10.50 9.57
N PHE A 32 5.74 -9.89 10.54
CA PHE A 32 6.00 -8.46 10.62
C PHE A 32 7.46 -8.18 10.25
N LEU A 33 7.66 -7.30 9.28
CA LEU A 33 8.99 -6.88 8.84
C LEU A 33 9.19 -5.39 9.08
N ALA A 34 10.24 -5.01 9.79
CA ALA A 34 10.67 -3.63 9.94
C ALA A 34 11.86 -3.33 9.02
N VAL A 35 11.74 -2.28 8.18
CA VAL A 35 12.83 -1.80 7.34
C VAL A 35 13.44 -0.55 7.96
N LEU A 36 14.64 -0.68 8.49
CA LEU A 36 15.37 0.39 9.17
C LEU A 36 16.54 0.88 8.31
N GLY A 37 16.92 2.14 8.48
CA GLY A 37 18.03 2.75 7.76
C GLY A 37 17.97 4.28 7.79
N SER A 38 19.09 4.91 7.48
CA SER A 38 19.22 6.37 7.38
C SER A 38 18.35 6.97 6.28
N ASN A 39 18.18 8.30 6.30
CA ASN A 39 17.49 8.99 5.21
C ASN A 39 18.30 8.82 3.90
N GLY A 40 17.59 8.54 2.80
CA GLY A 40 18.23 8.28 1.51
C GLY A 40 18.76 6.86 1.30
N SER A 41 18.58 5.92 2.26
CA SER A 41 19.01 4.52 2.11
C SER A 41 18.16 3.68 1.14
N GLY A 42 17.10 4.25 0.55
CA GLY A 42 16.27 3.56 -0.42
C GLY A 42 15.01 2.88 0.14
N LYS A 43 14.65 3.10 1.42
CA LYS A 43 13.43 2.50 2.03
C LYS A 43 12.15 2.83 1.24
N THR A 44 11.97 4.10 0.90
CA THR A 44 10.81 4.54 0.09
C THR A 44 10.85 3.95 -1.32
N SER A 45 12.04 3.82 -1.92
CA SER A 45 12.21 3.21 -3.23
C SER A 45 11.88 1.72 -3.19
N LEU A 46 12.25 1.01 -2.12
CA LEU A 46 11.87 -0.39 -1.90
C LEU A 46 10.34 -0.53 -1.84
N LEU A 47 9.66 0.30 -1.04
CA LEU A 47 8.19 0.30 -0.96
C LEU A 47 7.54 0.60 -2.32
N ARG A 48 8.08 1.57 -3.08
CA ARG A 48 7.59 1.88 -4.43
C ARG A 48 7.78 0.71 -5.40
N ALA A 49 8.89 -0.01 -5.29
CA ALA A 49 9.12 -1.20 -6.11
C ALA A 49 8.12 -2.32 -5.75
N ILE A 50 7.88 -2.58 -4.47
CA ILE A 50 6.87 -3.55 -3.99
C ILE A 50 5.45 -3.16 -4.48
N LEU A 51 5.13 -1.88 -4.51
CA LEU A 51 3.85 -1.37 -5.02
C LEU A 51 3.73 -1.40 -6.56
N GLY A 52 4.79 -1.82 -7.27
CA GLY A 52 4.85 -1.78 -8.73
C GLY A 52 4.85 -0.37 -9.32
N LEU A 53 5.27 0.63 -8.53
CA LEU A 53 5.38 2.04 -8.95
C LEU A 53 6.76 2.41 -9.48
N GLN A 54 7.75 1.55 -9.25
CA GLN A 54 9.13 1.72 -9.69
C GLN A 54 9.68 0.35 -10.11
N PRO A 55 10.19 0.20 -11.34
CA PRO A 55 10.85 -1.04 -11.74
C PRO A 55 12.17 -1.23 -10.99
N LEU A 56 12.60 -2.47 -10.85
CA LEU A 56 13.95 -2.81 -10.44
C LEU A 56 14.92 -2.65 -11.61
N ASP A 57 16.19 -2.37 -11.31
CA ASP A 57 17.28 -2.46 -12.29
C ASP A 57 17.65 -3.92 -12.60
N ALA A 58 17.52 -4.79 -11.58
CA ALA A 58 17.70 -6.25 -11.71
C ALA A 58 16.89 -7.01 -10.66
N GLY A 59 16.67 -8.29 -10.89
CA GLY A 59 15.93 -9.18 -10.00
C GLY A 59 14.42 -9.10 -10.19
N THR A 60 13.67 -9.69 -9.26
CA THR A 60 12.20 -9.79 -9.33
C THR A 60 11.56 -9.54 -7.98
N ILE A 61 10.32 -9.03 -8.01
CA ILE A 61 9.44 -8.93 -6.84
C ILE A 61 8.15 -9.70 -7.14
N GLN A 62 7.76 -10.57 -6.22
CA GLN A 62 6.50 -11.30 -6.27
C GLN A 62 5.69 -11.05 -4.98
N ILE A 63 4.38 -10.97 -5.14
CA ILE A 63 3.40 -10.86 -4.06
C ILE A 63 2.42 -12.01 -4.23
N ASP A 64 2.31 -12.87 -3.23
CA ASP A 64 1.55 -14.12 -3.28
C ASP A 64 1.89 -14.98 -4.52
N GLY A 65 3.19 -15.02 -4.89
CA GLY A 65 3.70 -15.76 -6.05
C GLY A 65 3.45 -15.10 -7.41
N MET A 66 2.82 -13.93 -7.46
CA MET A 66 2.57 -13.19 -8.70
C MET A 66 3.49 -11.97 -8.81
N PRO A 67 3.95 -11.59 -10.01
CA PRO A 67 4.78 -10.39 -10.18
C PRO A 67 4.14 -9.14 -9.57
N ALA A 68 4.95 -8.34 -8.88
CA ALA A 68 4.50 -7.06 -8.33
C ALA A 68 4.00 -6.14 -9.45
N ARG A 69 2.83 -5.56 -9.25
CA ARG A 69 2.20 -4.65 -10.22
C ARG A 69 1.44 -3.54 -9.53
N ARG A 70 1.33 -2.41 -10.18
CA ARG A 70 0.52 -1.28 -9.71
C ARG A 70 -0.93 -1.71 -9.54
N GLY A 71 -1.55 -1.28 -8.42
CA GLY A 71 -2.96 -1.57 -8.14
C GLY A 71 -3.23 -3.02 -7.74
N ASN A 72 -2.23 -3.73 -7.20
CA ASN A 72 -2.42 -5.06 -6.65
C ASN A 72 -3.35 -4.99 -5.44
N ARG A 73 -4.48 -5.72 -5.49
CA ARG A 73 -5.49 -5.74 -4.43
C ARG A 73 -5.05 -6.45 -3.14
N ALA A 74 -4.00 -7.28 -3.22
CA ALA A 74 -3.43 -7.94 -2.05
C ALA A 74 -2.55 -6.99 -1.22
N VAL A 75 -2.25 -5.76 -1.71
CA VAL A 75 -1.36 -4.81 -1.04
C VAL A 75 -2.13 -3.61 -0.55
N GLY A 76 -2.18 -3.42 0.78
CA GLY A 76 -2.59 -2.17 1.40
C GLY A 76 -1.37 -1.28 1.63
N TYR A 77 -1.48 0.01 1.34
CA TYR A 77 -0.42 0.99 1.55
C TYR A 77 -0.91 2.18 2.37
N ILE A 78 -0.20 2.47 3.45
CA ILE A 78 -0.45 3.65 4.30
C ILE A 78 0.72 4.62 4.09
N PRO A 79 0.54 5.72 3.35
CA PRO A 79 1.61 6.68 3.12
C PRO A 79 1.90 7.52 4.37
N GLN A 80 3.13 7.97 4.50
CA GLN A 80 3.55 8.88 5.57
C GLN A 80 2.96 10.28 5.43
N GLN A 81 2.69 10.71 4.20
CA GLN A 81 2.11 12.04 3.91
C GLN A 81 0.59 11.94 3.84
N LYS A 82 -0.09 13.02 4.23
CA LYS A 82 -1.54 13.13 4.06
C LYS A 82 -1.90 13.03 2.58
N LEU A 83 -2.76 12.08 2.22
CA LEU A 83 -3.26 11.90 0.86
C LEU A 83 -4.24 12.98 0.43
N VAL A 84 -4.78 13.71 1.40
CA VAL A 84 -5.86 14.67 1.20
C VAL A 84 -5.34 16.06 1.54
N GLN A 85 -5.56 17.01 0.61
CA GLN A 85 -5.22 18.41 0.86
C GLN A 85 -6.23 19.02 1.87
N PRO A 86 -5.77 19.91 2.77
CA PRO A 86 -6.67 20.64 3.66
C PRO A 86 -7.80 21.33 2.87
N GLY A 87 -9.05 21.16 3.31
CA GLY A 87 -10.20 21.73 2.64
C GLY A 87 -10.84 20.87 1.54
N THR A 88 -10.33 19.66 1.29
CA THR A 88 -11.02 18.72 0.42
C THR A 88 -12.36 18.32 1.08
N PRO A 89 -13.50 18.38 0.38
CA PRO A 89 -14.82 18.07 0.96
C PRO A 89 -15.04 16.56 1.07
N LEU A 90 -14.12 15.87 1.73
CA LEU A 90 -14.18 14.42 2.01
C LEU A 90 -14.41 14.22 3.51
N ARG A 91 -15.26 13.26 3.83
CA ARG A 91 -15.49 12.81 5.20
C ARG A 91 -14.64 11.54 5.47
N GLY A 92 -14.40 11.23 6.73
CA GLY A 92 -13.69 10.01 7.11
C GLY A 92 -14.28 8.75 6.46
N ARG A 93 -15.62 8.62 6.44
CA ARG A 93 -16.30 7.48 5.77
C ARG A 93 -16.06 7.43 4.26
N ASP A 94 -15.93 8.57 3.60
CA ASP A 94 -15.73 8.62 2.15
C ASP A 94 -14.33 8.09 1.81
N LEU A 95 -13.33 8.43 2.63
CA LEU A 95 -11.98 7.91 2.49
C LEU A 95 -11.92 6.38 2.68
N VAL A 96 -12.60 5.84 3.70
CA VAL A 96 -12.67 4.40 3.92
C VAL A 96 -13.44 3.71 2.77
N THR A 97 -14.50 4.34 2.27
CA THR A 97 -15.27 3.85 1.12
C THR A 97 -14.39 3.77 -0.13
N LEU A 98 -13.53 4.77 -0.38
CA LEU A 98 -12.55 4.73 -1.47
C LEU A 98 -11.54 3.58 -1.32
N GLY A 99 -11.17 3.24 -0.10
CA GLY A 99 -10.33 2.06 0.17
C GLY A 99 -11.02 0.75 -0.20
N VAL A 100 -12.33 0.65 0.03
CA VAL A 100 -13.12 -0.56 -0.25
C VAL A 100 -13.46 -0.72 -1.73
N ASN A 101 -13.87 0.35 -2.41
CA ASN A 101 -14.43 0.29 -3.77
C ASN A 101 -13.81 1.25 -4.79
N GLY A 102 -12.80 2.04 -4.43
CA GLY A 102 -12.17 3.05 -5.29
C GLY A 102 -11.51 2.51 -6.57
N HIS A 103 -11.43 1.19 -6.73
CA HIS A 103 -10.99 0.52 -7.97
C HIS A 103 -12.10 0.43 -9.03
N ARG A 104 -13.36 0.76 -8.68
CA ARG A 104 -14.49 0.76 -9.62
C ARG A 104 -14.61 2.13 -10.27
N PHE A 105 -14.63 2.14 -11.60
CA PHE A 105 -14.94 3.33 -12.39
C PHE A 105 -16.46 3.52 -12.49
N GLY A 106 -16.93 4.77 -12.36
CA GLY A 106 -18.33 5.13 -12.53
C GLY A 106 -18.94 5.83 -11.32
N VAL A 107 -20.27 6.01 -11.33
CA VAL A 107 -20.99 6.58 -10.19
C VAL A 107 -20.95 5.60 -9.02
N PRO A 108 -20.39 5.97 -7.86
CA PRO A 108 -20.26 5.07 -6.73
C PRO A 108 -21.63 4.81 -6.09
N ILE A 109 -22.33 3.80 -6.57
CA ILE A 109 -23.52 3.29 -5.88
C ILE A 109 -23.03 2.34 -4.79
N THR A 110 -22.92 2.85 -3.57
CA THR A 110 -22.50 2.05 -2.42
C THR A 110 -23.63 1.10 -2.00
N SER A 111 -23.41 -0.19 -2.13
CA SER A 111 -24.36 -1.22 -1.70
C SER A 111 -24.55 -1.22 -0.19
N ARG A 112 -25.64 -1.85 0.30
CA ARG A 112 -25.86 -2.03 1.74
C ARG A 112 -24.71 -2.82 2.40
N ALA A 113 -24.18 -3.82 1.72
CA ALA A 113 -23.06 -4.63 2.20
C ALA A 113 -21.76 -3.81 2.33
N GLU A 114 -21.44 -2.95 1.34
CA GLU A 114 -20.28 -2.08 1.39
C GLU A 114 -20.39 -1.04 2.51
N ARG A 115 -21.58 -0.49 2.73
CA ARG A 115 -21.82 0.42 3.88
C ARG A 115 -21.62 -0.26 5.23
N ALA A 116 -22.08 -1.50 5.37
CA ALA A 116 -21.86 -2.30 6.58
C ALA A 116 -20.36 -2.61 6.78
N GLN A 117 -19.64 -2.93 5.71
CA GLN A 117 -18.20 -3.15 5.75
C GLN A 117 -17.44 -1.89 6.16
N VAL A 118 -17.78 -0.72 5.60
CA VAL A 118 -17.17 0.57 5.98
C VAL A 118 -17.43 0.88 7.45
N ALA A 119 -18.66 0.65 7.94
CA ALA A 119 -19.00 0.86 9.35
C ALA A 119 -18.18 -0.06 10.27
N ALA A 120 -18.06 -1.34 9.95
CA ALA A 120 -17.26 -2.30 10.71
C ALA A 120 -15.77 -1.93 10.73
N LEU A 121 -15.21 -1.46 9.61
CA LEU A 121 -13.83 -0.97 9.53
C LEU A 121 -13.59 0.26 10.41
N LEU A 122 -14.51 1.23 10.39
CA LEU A 122 -14.44 2.42 11.25
C LEU A 122 -14.53 2.05 12.73
N GLU A 123 -15.39 1.11 13.09
CA GLU A 123 -15.52 0.60 14.45
C GLU A 123 -14.25 -0.12 14.91
N SER A 124 -13.67 -0.96 14.06
CA SER A 124 -12.47 -1.75 14.41
C SER A 124 -11.24 -0.89 14.79
N VAL A 125 -11.20 0.35 14.31
CA VAL A 125 -10.12 1.32 14.64
C VAL A 125 -10.59 2.43 15.57
N GLY A 126 -11.80 2.34 16.15
CA GLY A 126 -12.35 3.36 17.06
C GLY A 126 -12.65 4.71 16.38
N ALA A 127 -12.82 4.74 15.06
CA ALA A 127 -12.99 5.96 14.27
C ALA A 127 -14.45 6.32 13.97
N THR A 128 -15.43 5.62 14.53
CA THR A 128 -16.87 5.85 14.28
C THR A 128 -17.30 7.29 14.55
N ALA A 129 -16.81 7.91 15.62
CA ALA A 129 -17.12 9.30 15.98
C ALA A 129 -16.57 10.34 14.99
N TYR A 130 -15.64 9.95 14.13
CA TYR A 130 -15.01 10.81 13.13
C TYR A 130 -15.52 10.54 11.71
N ALA A 131 -16.38 9.53 11.54
CA ALA A 131 -16.86 9.08 10.23
C ALA A 131 -17.44 10.21 9.37
N ASP A 132 -18.19 11.15 9.96
CA ASP A 132 -18.86 12.25 9.28
C ASP A 132 -18.09 13.57 9.34
N ARG A 133 -16.95 13.62 10.00
CA ARG A 133 -16.13 14.83 10.07
C ARG A 133 -15.35 15.03 8.78
N PRO A 134 -15.21 16.28 8.30
CA PRO A 134 -14.30 16.63 7.22
C PRO A 134 -12.85 16.24 7.60
N ILE A 135 -12.08 15.83 6.61
CA ILE A 135 -10.67 15.47 6.77
C ILE A 135 -9.78 16.70 6.58
#